data_5b41307d5e62814cec9ac5953a58923a
#
_entry.id   5b41307d5e62814cec9ac5953a58923a
#
_cell.length_a   1.000
_cell.length_b   1.000
_cell.length_c   1.000
_cell.angle_alpha   90.00
_cell.angle_beta   90.00
_cell.angle_gamma   90.00
#
_symmetry.space_group_name_H-M   'P 1'
#
loop_
_entity.id
_entity.type
_entity.pdbx_description
1 polymer ?
#
loop_
_entity_poly.entity_id
_entity_poly.type
_entity_poly.pdbx_seq_one_letter_code
_entity_poly.pdbx_strand_id
1 'polypeptide(L)'
;MSKQMIISVMSKDRPGIIAEITGAIYALKGDLADLNQSILSGYLTMILIASFEEDITREDVLAEISHIQSGEKFDVLIKEMNTPIEIAHIPPPTDTYILTAQGKNRSGLVHSISQFCYSHGINILDLATTLSEDQYTMVLQLDMRNIASMDTVAADLEIFSRDSGLKLVLQHNDIFRVTNEITLH
;
A
#
# COMPACT_ATOMS: atom_id res chain seq x y z
N MET A 1 -20.93 -18.84 -13.01
CA MET A 1 -19.58 -18.22 -13.01
C MET A 1 -19.53 -17.27 -11.85
N SER A 2 -18.37 -16.98 -11.30
CA SER A 2 -18.22 -16.01 -10.20
C SER A 2 -17.52 -14.76 -10.73
N LYS A 3 -17.93 -13.60 -10.25
CA LYS A 3 -17.22 -12.34 -10.53
C LYS A 3 -16.48 -11.85 -9.30
N GLN A 4 -15.37 -11.18 -9.51
CA GLN A 4 -14.59 -10.58 -8.44
C GLN A 4 -14.78 -9.07 -8.37
N MET A 5 -14.83 -8.56 -7.16
CA MET A 5 -14.87 -7.12 -6.88
C MET A 5 -13.73 -6.73 -5.95
N ILE A 6 -13.10 -5.60 -6.26
CA ILE A 6 -12.22 -4.89 -5.32
C ILE A 6 -13.11 -3.92 -4.55
N ILE A 7 -13.07 -4.02 -3.22
CA ILE A 7 -13.82 -3.17 -2.31
C ILE A 7 -12.83 -2.42 -1.45
N SER A 8 -12.86 -1.09 -1.50
CA SER A 8 -12.08 -0.21 -0.63
C SER A 8 -12.99 0.43 0.40
N VAL A 9 -12.62 0.35 1.66
CA VAL A 9 -13.38 0.88 2.80
C VAL A 9 -12.49 1.82 3.59
N MET A 10 -13.00 2.99 3.94
CA MET A 10 -12.37 3.92 4.87
C MET A 10 -13.36 4.35 5.96
N SER A 11 -12.88 4.38 7.19
CA SER A 11 -13.62 4.94 8.32
C SER A 11 -12.69 5.31 9.47
N LYS A 12 -13.23 5.97 10.50
CA LYS A 12 -12.52 6.09 11.76
C LYS A 12 -12.31 4.73 12.39
N ASP A 13 -11.09 4.47 12.89
CA ASP A 13 -10.75 3.16 13.44
C ASP A 13 -11.51 2.84 14.72
N ARG A 14 -12.01 1.62 14.81
CA ARG A 14 -12.68 1.04 15.98
C ARG A 14 -12.70 -0.48 15.91
N PRO A 15 -12.89 -1.17 17.06
CA PRO A 15 -13.11 -2.61 17.06
C PRO A 15 -14.37 -3.00 16.27
N GLY A 16 -14.28 -4.12 15.56
CA GLY A 16 -15.40 -4.76 14.89
C GLY A 16 -15.56 -4.45 13.41
N ILE A 17 -14.86 -3.46 12.84
CA ILE A 17 -15.00 -3.07 11.42
C ILE A 17 -14.80 -4.25 10.48
N ILE A 18 -13.72 -5.03 10.67
CA ILE A 18 -13.45 -6.19 9.81
C ILE A 18 -14.62 -7.18 9.86
N ALA A 19 -15.10 -7.48 11.07
CA ALA A 19 -16.22 -8.42 11.25
C ALA A 19 -17.50 -7.93 10.57
N GLU A 20 -17.80 -6.64 10.67
CA GLU A 20 -18.96 -6.03 10.04
C GLU A 20 -18.87 -6.08 8.51
N ILE A 21 -17.73 -5.67 7.93
CA ILE A 21 -17.54 -5.66 6.47
C ILE A 21 -17.53 -7.09 5.92
N THR A 22 -16.81 -8.01 6.55
CA THR A 22 -16.79 -9.42 6.11
C THR A 22 -18.14 -10.10 6.34
N GLY A 23 -18.90 -9.68 7.36
CA GLY A 23 -20.26 -10.12 7.59
C GLY A 23 -21.22 -9.72 6.48
N ALA A 24 -21.12 -8.48 5.97
CA ALA A 24 -21.89 -8.00 4.83
C ALA A 24 -21.56 -8.80 3.54
N ILE A 25 -20.28 -9.10 3.31
CA ILE A 25 -19.87 -9.95 2.19
C ILE A 25 -20.46 -11.35 2.33
N TYR A 26 -20.37 -11.92 3.53
CA TYR A 26 -20.92 -13.25 3.81
C TYR A 26 -22.43 -13.32 3.65
N ALA A 27 -23.18 -12.27 4.03
CA ALA A 27 -24.65 -12.18 3.86
C ALA A 27 -25.06 -12.29 2.38
N LEU A 28 -24.22 -11.77 1.47
CA LEU A 28 -24.38 -11.90 0.03
C LEU A 28 -23.79 -13.18 -0.55
N LYS A 29 -23.44 -14.16 0.31
CA LYS A 29 -22.77 -15.41 -0.06
C LYS A 29 -21.43 -15.19 -0.82
N GLY A 30 -20.81 -14.04 -0.59
CA GLY A 30 -19.51 -13.73 -1.13
C GLY A 30 -18.39 -14.48 -0.40
N ASP A 31 -17.33 -14.80 -1.11
CA ASP A 31 -16.11 -15.42 -0.59
C ASP A 31 -14.97 -14.43 -0.61
N LEU A 32 -14.31 -14.23 0.55
CA LEU A 32 -13.18 -13.33 0.69
C LEU A 32 -11.92 -13.99 0.17
N ALA A 33 -11.34 -13.40 -0.87
CA ALA A 33 -10.15 -13.90 -1.51
C ALA A 33 -8.86 -13.30 -0.94
N ASP A 34 -8.85 -11.99 -0.63
CA ASP A 34 -7.70 -11.30 -0.04
C ASP A 34 -8.17 -10.06 0.72
N LEU A 35 -7.40 -9.66 1.75
CA LEU A 35 -7.67 -8.47 2.54
C LEU A 35 -6.37 -7.85 3.03
N ASN A 36 -6.22 -6.55 2.79
CA ASN A 36 -5.17 -5.74 3.39
C ASN A 36 -5.79 -4.53 4.09
N GLN A 37 -5.29 -4.20 5.28
CA GLN A 37 -5.70 -2.99 5.99
C GLN A 37 -4.52 -2.24 6.57
N SER A 38 -4.69 -0.94 6.75
CA SER A 38 -3.77 -0.10 7.51
C SER A 38 -4.51 0.95 8.32
N ILE A 39 -3.86 1.44 9.37
CA ILE A 39 -4.37 2.51 10.22
C ILE A 39 -3.42 3.68 10.14
N LEU A 40 -3.94 4.84 9.75
CA LEU A 40 -3.18 6.08 9.69
C LEU A 40 -3.91 7.17 10.48
N SER A 41 -3.26 7.67 11.53
CA SER A 41 -3.79 8.79 12.35
C SER A 41 -5.22 8.55 12.86
N GLY A 42 -5.56 7.31 13.25
CA GLY A 42 -6.87 6.93 13.76
C GLY A 42 -7.93 6.69 12.69
N TYR A 43 -7.55 6.67 11.42
CA TYR A 43 -8.40 6.23 10.31
C TYR A 43 -7.93 4.87 9.79
N LEU A 44 -8.85 3.94 9.68
CA LEU A 44 -8.66 2.65 9.04
C LEU A 44 -8.92 2.79 7.55
N THR A 45 -8.03 2.23 6.75
CA THR A 45 -8.26 1.96 5.33
C THR A 45 -8.11 0.47 5.08
N MET A 46 -9.05 -0.09 4.32
CA MET A 46 -9.07 -1.51 3.99
C MET A 46 -9.31 -1.67 2.49
N ILE A 47 -8.56 -2.55 1.86
CA ILE A 47 -8.83 -3.02 0.50
C ILE A 47 -8.99 -4.52 0.58
N LEU A 48 -10.06 -5.03 0.00
CA LEU A 48 -10.32 -6.45 -0.06
C LEU A 48 -10.80 -6.88 -1.46
N ILE A 49 -10.58 -8.14 -1.77
CA ILE A 49 -11.05 -8.79 -2.99
C ILE A 49 -12.04 -9.87 -2.56
N ALA A 50 -13.25 -9.79 -3.07
CA ALA A 50 -14.27 -10.79 -2.82
C ALA A 50 -14.88 -11.30 -4.12
N SER A 51 -15.23 -12.60 -4.12
CA SER A 51 -15.92 -13.27 -5.20
C SER A 51 -17.40 -13.39 -4.89
N PHE A 52 -18.26 -13.12 -5.87
CA PHE A 52 -19.71 -13.21 -5.75
C PHE A 52 -20.30 -13.99 -6.92
N GLU A 53 -21.54 -14.44 -6.78
CA GLU A 53 -22.33 -14.94 -7.91
C GLU A 53 -22.60 -13.80 -8.93
N GLU A 54 -22.82 -14.13 -10.21
CA GLU A 54 -22.90 -13.14 -11.28
C GLU A 54 -24.08 -12.14 -11.15
N ASP A 55 -25.14 -12.54 -10.48
CA ASP A 55 -26.33 -11.72 -10.23
C ASP A 55 -26.12 -10.64 -9.16
N ILE A 56 -25.12 -10.80 -8.29
CA ILE A 56 -24.80 -9.79 -7.27
C ILE A 56 -24.13 -8.58 -7.93
N THR A 57 -24.72 -7.42 -7.79
CA THR A 57 -24.18 -6.16 -8.35
C THR A 57 -23.34 -5.41 -7.30
N ARG A 58 -22.55 -4.45 -7.74
CA ARG A 58 -21.81 -3.54 -6.83
C ARG A 58 -22.80 -2.72 -5.97
N GLU A 59 -23.97 -2.41 -6.51
CA GLU A 59 -25.05 -1.71 -5.83
C GLU A 59 -25.59 -2.55 -4.66
N ASP A 60 -25.72 -3.87 -4.83
CA ASP A 60 -26.14 -4.78 -3.76
C ASP A 60 -25.09 -4.83 -2.64
N VAL A 61 -23.81 -4.93 -3.00
CA VAL A 61 -22.72 -4.91 -2.01
C VAL A 61 -22.67 -3.58 -1.26
N LEU A 62 -22.82 -2.47 -1.97
CA LEU A 62 -22.84 -1.14 -1.35
C LEU A 62 -24.05 -0.98 -0.42
N ALA A 63 -25.23 -1.46 -0.84
CA ALA A 63 -26.44 -1.43 -0.02
C ALA A 63 -26.26 -2.25 1.25
N GLU A 64 -25.72 -3.47 1.17
CA GLU A 64 -25.51 -4.34 2.32
C GLU A 64 -24.53 -3.71 3.33
N ILE A 65 -23.41 -3.15 2.86
CA ILE A 65 -22.48 -2.44 3.73
C ILE A 65 -23.12 -1.19 4.36
N SER A 66 -23.98 -0.49 3.61
CA SER A 66 -24.69 0.69 4.11
C SER A 66 -25.75 0.37 5.17
N HIS A 67 -26.23 -0.85 5.21
CA HIS A 67 -27.16 -1.32 6.25
C HIS A 67 -26.50 -1.62 7.60
N ILE A 68 -25.15 -1.65 7.64
CA ILE A 68 -24.43 -1.86 8.90
C ILE A 68 -24.76 -0.70 9.84
N GLN A 69 -25.38 -1.03 10.97
CA GLN A 69 -25.72 -0.07 12.01
C GLN A 69 -24.47 0.30 12.83
N SER A 70 -23.59 1.09 12.25
CA SER A 70 -22.43 1.61 12.93
C SER A 70 -22.61 3.10 13.28
N GLY A 71 -21.93 3.55 14.31
CA GLY A 71 -22.00 4.96 14.73
C GLY A 71 -21.42 5.95 13.72
N GLU A 72 -20.62 5.48 12.78
CA GLU A 72 -20.02 6.27 11.67
C GLU A 72 -20.24 5.51 10.36
N LYS A 73 -20.48 6.26 9.29
CA LYS A 73 -20.63 5.68 7.94
C LYS A 73 -19.27 5.26 7.40
N PHE A 74 -19.27 4.17 6.64
CA PHE A 74 -18.14 3.76 5.83
C PHE A 74 -18.10 4.54 4.51
N ASP A 75 -16.93 5.05 4.14
CA ASP A 75 -16.67 5.49 2.78
C ASP A 75 -16.24 4.26 1.97
N VAL A 76 -17.04 3.88 0.98
CA VAL A 76 -16.87 2.64 0.24
C VAL A 76 -16.75 2.91 -1.24
N LEU A 77 -15.73 2.33 -1.87
CA LEU A 77 -15.56 2.29 -3.31
C LEU A 77 -15.51 0.83 -3.78
N ILE A 78 -16.32 0.50 -4.78
CA ILE A 78 -16.39 -0.85 -5.34
C ILE A 78 -16.06 -0.80 -6.82
N LYS A 79 -15.17 -1.70 -7.26
CA LYS A 79 -14.79 -1.87 -8.65
C LYS A 79 -14.93 -3.35 -9.04
N GLU A 80 -15.75 -3.65 -10.04
CA GLU A 80 -15.78 -4.97 -10.65
C GLU A 80 -14.49 -5.22 -11.44
N MET A 81 -13.99 -6.44 -11.35
CA MET A 81 -12.78 -6.84 -12.04
C MET A 81 -13.14 -7.48 -13.38
N ASN A 82 -12.63 -6.89 -14.47
CA ASN A 82 -12.86 -7.42 -15.82
C ASN A 82 -12.19 -8.76 -16.07
N THR A 83 -11.12 -9.05 -15.35
CA THR A 83 -10.39 -10.32 -15.37
C THR A 83 -10.19 -10.75 -13.94
N PRO A 84 -10.71 -11.93 -13.53
CA PRO A 84 -10.46 -12.44 -12.19
C PRO A 84 -8.96 -12.52 -11.93
N ILE A 85 -8.50 -12.00 -10.82
CA ILE A 85 -7.14 -12.28 -10.36
C ILE A 85 -7.14 -13.73 -9.91
N GLU A 86 -6.40 -14.58 -10.61
CA GLU A 86 -5.95 -15.83 -10.00
C GLU A 86 -5.02 -15.42 -8.85
N ILE A 87 -5.53 -15.48 -7.61
CA ILE A 87 -4.77 -15.14 -6.38
C ILE A 87 -3.63 -16.12 -6.16
N ALA A 88 -3.54 -17.16 -6.98
CA ALA A 88 -2.39 -18.03 -7.10
C ALA A 88 -1.18 -17.23 -7.61
N HIS A 89 -0.52 -16.54 -6.68
CA HIS A 89 0.87 -16.13 -6.78
C HIS A 89 1.21 -15.14 -7.91
N ILE A 90 0.89 -13.86 -7.70
CA ILE A 90 1.84 -12.85 -8.17
C ILE A 90 3.05 -12.99 -7.23
N PRO A 91 4.17 -13.58 -7.68
CA PRO A 91 5.31 -13.71 -6.79
C PRO A 91 5.74 -12.32 -6.35
N PRO A 92 6.07 -12.12 -5.06
CA PRO A 92 6.59 -10.84 -4.62
C PRO A 92 7.80 -10.46 -5.49
N PRO A 93 7.99 -9.18 -5.77
CA PRO A 93 9.16 -8.74 -6.53
C PRO A 93 10.43 -9.28 -5.86
N THR A 94 11.27 -9.98 -6.63
CA THR A 94 12.49 -10.63 -6.11
C THR A 94 13.67 -9.68 -5.98
N ASP A 95 13.64 -8.56 -6.72
CA ASP A 95 14.72 -7.58 -6.75
C ASP A 95 14.22 -6.25 -6.16
N THR A 96 14.07 -6.23 -4.84
CA THR A 96 13.57 -5.09 -4.10
C THR A 96 14.67 -4.42 -3.28
N TYR A 97 14.62 -3.09 -3.27
CA TYR A 97 15.52 -2.25 -2.51
C TYR A 97 14.76 -1.37 -1.54
N ILE A 98 15.41 -1.03 -0.44
CA ILE A 98 14.91 -0.06 0.52
C ILE A 98 15.69 1.24 0.34
N LEU A 99 14.98 2.32 0.02
CA LEU A 99 15.51 3.66 0.03
C LEU A 99 15.08 4.36 1.32
N THR A 100 16.04 4.68 2.17
CA THR A 100 15.82 5.53 3.34
C THR A 100 16.25 6.95 3.01
N ALA A 101 15.35 7.92 3.22
CA ALA A 101 15.60 9.32 3.00
C ALA A 101 15.36 10.11 4.30
N GLN A 102 16.35 10.86 4.73
CA GLN A 102 16.28 11.67 5.96
C GLN A 102 16.72 13.10 5.69
N GLY A 103 16.02 14.05 6.29
CA GLY A 103 16.38 15.45 6.19
C GLY A 103 15.40 16.37 6.91
N LYS A 104 15.67 17.67 6.83
CA LYS A 104 14.80 18.68 7.40
C LYS A 104 13.44 18.67 6.71
N ASN A 105 12.35 18.75 7.50
CA ASN A 105 11.00 18.79 6.96
C ASN A 105 10.79 20.02 6.07
N ARG A 106 10.29 19.80 4.85
CA ARG A 106 9.87 20.83 3.90
C ARG A 106 8.85 20.28 2.91
N SER A 107 8.09 21.17 2.30
CA SER A 107 7.10 20.79 1.27
C SER A 107 7.76 20.12 0.07
N GLY A 108 7.11 19.11 -0.49
CA GLY A 108 7.49 18.48 -1.75
C GLY A 108 8.53 17.36 -1.65
N LEU A 109 8.96 16.94 -0.46
CA LEU A 109 9.96 15.86 -0.31
C LEU A 109 9.48 14.55 -0.92
N VAL A 110 8.27 14.11 -0.61
CA VAL A 110 7.69 12.89 -1.18
C VAL A 110 7.59 13.01 -2.71
N HIS A 111 7.10 14.15 -3.20
CA HIS A 111 7.00 14.41 -4.63
C HIS A 111 8.35 14.31 -5.33
N SER A 112 9.38 14.95 -4.79
CA SER A 112 10.73 14.97 -5.39
C SER A 112 11.33 13.55 -5.50
N ILE A 113 11.20 12.74 -4.44
CA ILE A 113 11.67 11.34 -4.46
C ILE A 113 10.83 10.48 -5.41
N SER A 114 9.51 10.65 -5.41
CA SER A 114 8.65 9.90 -6.33
C SER A 114 8.92 10.27 -7.80
N GLN A 115 9.24 11.54 -8.07
CA GLN A 115 9.64 11.98 -9.40
C GLN A 115 11.00 11.40 -9.82
N PHE A 116 11.96 11.30 -8.89
CA PHE A 116 13.21 10.58 -9.13
C PHE A 116 12.95 9.11 -9.49
N CYS A 117 12.16 8.41 -8.69
CA CYS A 117 11.80 7.01 -8.98
C CYS A 117 11.12 6.87 -10.35
N TYR A 118 10.15 7.73 -10.65
CA TYR A 118 9.46 7.73 -11.94
C TYR A 118 10.40 7.92 -13.13
N SER A 119 11.35 8.89 -13.05
CA SER A 119 12.30 9.17 -14.14
C SER A 119 13.26 8.02 -14.44
N HIS A 120 13.47 7.12 -13.46
CA HIS A 120 14.31 5.92 -13.60
C HIS A 120 13.50 4.64 -13.85
N GLY A 121 12.18 4.72 -14.04
CA GLY A 121 11.34 3.55 -14.24
C GLY A 121 11.20 2.65 -12.99
N ILE A 122 11.46 3.21 -11.80
CA ILE A 122 11.40 2.51 -10.53
C ILE A 122 9.97 2.59 -9.97
N ASN A 123 9.36 1.44 -9.69
CA ASN A 123 8.06 1.41 -9.03
C ASN A 123 8.23 1.43 -7.50
N ILE A 124 7.43 2.26 -6.83
CA ILE A 124 7.36 2.31 -5.36
C ILE A 124 6.29 1.31 -4.92
N LEU A 125 6.70 0.26 -4.19
CA LEU A 125 5.82 -0.80 -3.70
C LEU A 125 5.18 -0.42 -2.37
N ASP A 126 5.94 0.24 -1.51
CA ASP A 126 5.49 0.71 -0.20
C ASP A 126 6.24 1.98 0.20
N LEU A 127 5.60 2.83 0.97
CA LEU A 127 6.15 4.10 1.44
C LEU A 127 5.61 4.41 2.84
N ALA A 128 6.52 4.56 3.79
CA ALA A 128 6.22 5.02 5.13
C ALA A 128 6.96 6.31 5.44
N THR A 129 6.30 7.22 6.16
CA THR A 129 6.89 8.50 6.56
C THR A 129 6.76 8.70 8.06
N THR A 130 7.78 9.32 8.65
CA THR A 130 7.77 9.71 10.06
C THR A 130 8.33 11.13 10.19
N LEU A 131 7.63 11.95 10.95
CA LEU A 131 8.10 13.26 11.36
C LEU A 131 8.38 13.25 12.86
N SER A 132 9.63 13.49 13.24
CA SER A 132 10.04 13.63 14.62
C SER A 132 10.74 14.97 14.79
N GLU A 133 10.16 15.86 15.59
CA GLU A 133 10.60 17.25 15.70
C GLU A 133 10.63 17.92 14.32
N ASP A 134 11.82 18.24 13.80
CA ASP A 134 12.03 18.88 12.49
C ASP A 134 12.66 17.91 11.47
N GLN A 135 12.84 16.65 11.88
CA GLN A 135 13.44 15.58 11.07
C GLN A 135 12.37 14.76 10.38
N TYR A 136 12.36 14.80 9.05
CA TYR A 136 11.50 13.97 8.22
C TYR A 136 12.27 12.74 7.74
N THR A 137 11.70 11.58 7.98
CA THR A 137 12.26 10.30 7.51
C THR A 137 11.25 9.61 6.62
N MET A 138 11.69 9.14 5.48
CA MET A 138 10.92 8.30 4.56
C MET A 138 11.64 6.97 4.37
N VAL A 139 10.88 5.89 4.35
CA VAL A 139 11.35 4.56 3.98
C VAL A 139 10.49 4.08 2.83
N LEU A 140 11.11 3.80 1.70
CA LEU A 140 10.45 3.34 0.48
C LEU A 140 10.94 1.95 0.13
N GLN A 141 10.01 1.05 -0.19
CA GLN A 141 10.33 -0.21 -0.83
C GLN A 141 10.17 -0.04 -2.34
N LEU A 142 11.23 -0.34 -3.07
CA LEU A 142 11.36 -0.08 -4.50
C LEU A 142 11.47 -1.40 -5.27
N ASP A 143 10.77 -1.49 -6.39
CA ASP A 143 10.94 -2.57 -7.38
C ASP A 143 11.96 -2.12 -8.43
N MET A 144 13.11 -2.78 -8.45
CA MET A 144 14.25 -2.43 -9.31
C MET A 144 14.38 -3.37 -10.51
N ARG A 145 13.44 -4.29 -10.75
CA ARG A 145 13.55 -5.30 -11.82
C ARG A 145 13.70 -4.74 -13.23
N ASN A 146 13.14 -3.56 -13.47
CA ASN A 146 13.06 -2.96 -14.81
C ASN A 146 14.06 -1.82 -15.04
N ILE A 147 14.99 -1.61 -14.12
CA ILE A 147 16.01 -0.55 -14.31
C ILE A 147 17.07 -0.96 -15.33
N ALA A 148 17.55 0.02 -16.09
CA ALA A 148 18.57 -0.21 -17.11
C ALA A 148 19.97 -0.42 -16.51
N SER A 149 20.31 0.28 -15.43
CA SER A 149 21.62 0.24 -14.79
C SER A 149 21.55 0.72 -13.34
N MET A 150 22.00 -0.12 -12.41
CA MET A 150 22.14 0.25 -11.00
C MET A 150 23.20 1.34 -10.78
N ASP A 151 24.29 1.30 -11.53
CA ASP A 151 25.36 2.30 -11.42
C ASP A 151 24.86 3.70 -11.78
N THR A 152 24.01 3.79 -12.81
CA THR A 152 23.38 5.05 -13.21
C THR A 152 22.43 5.56 -12.11
N VAL A 153 21.58 4.68 -11.59
CA VAL A 153 20.66 5.05 -10.50
C VAL A 153 21.43 5.51 -9.26
N ALA A 154 22.51 4.81 -8.90
CA ALA A 154 23.34 5.16 -7.74
C ALA A 154 24.01 6.54 -7.92
N ALA A 155 24.59 6.80 -9.09
CA ALA A 155 25.21 8.08 -9.40
C ALA A 155 24.22 9.25 -9.37
N ASP A 156 23.04 9.06 -9.98
CA ASP A 156 21.99 10.09 -10.01
C ASP A 156 21.38 10.29 -8.61
N LEU A 157 21.30 9.24 -7.79
CA LEU A 157 20.84 9.32 -6.41
C LEU A 157 21.82 10.15 -5.55
N GLU A 158 23.13 10.05 -5.77
CA GLU A 158 24.12 10.89 -5.10
C GLU A 158 23.97 12.36 -5.47
N ILE A 159 23.71 12.65 -6.75
CA ILE A 159 23.43 14.02 -7.23
C ILE A 159 22.16 14.54 -6.56
N PHE A 160 21.09 13.75 -6.60
CA PHE A 160 19.82 14.10 -5.98
C PHE A 160 19.95 14.32 -4.48
N SER A 161 20.73 13.51 -3.77
CA SER A 161 21.04 13.68 -2.34
C SER A 161 21.66 15.05 -2.04
N ARG A 162 22.68 15.43 -2.83
CA ARG A 162 23.35 16.74 -2.71
C ARG A 162 22.38 17.90 -2.94
N ASP A 163 21.64 17.84 -4.04
CA ASP A 163 20.79 18.95 -4.48
C ASP A 163 19.55 19.12 -3.55
N SER A 164 19.04 18.00 -3.06
CA SER A 164 17.90 17.99 -2.14
C SER A 164 18.27 18.26 -0.68
N GLY A 165 19.54 18.09 -0.30
CA GLY A 165 19.98 18.13 1.10
C GLY A 165 19.43 16.96 1.94
N LEU A 166 18.95 15.90 1.30
CA LEU A 166 18.50 14.67 1.96
C LEU A 166 19.68 13.70 2.08
N LYS A 167 19.82 13.07 3.24
CA LYS A 167 20.66 11.89 3.39
C LYS A 167 19.90 10.69 2.84
N LEU A 168 20.41 10.09 1.77
CA LEU A 168 19.81 8.94 1.10
C LEU A 168 20.68 7.71 1.30
N VAL A 169 20.02 6.58 1.60
CA VAL A 169 20.66 5.26 1.72
C VAL A 169 19.82 4.27 0.95
N LEU A 170 20.41 3.66 -0.08
CA LEU A 170 19.79 2.61 -0.88
C LEU A 170 20.44 1.27 -0.53
N GLN A 171 19.65 0.29 -0.15
CA GLN A 171 20.11 -1.04 0.25
C GLN A 171 19.22 -2.11 -0.36
N HIS A 172 19.81 -3.25 -0.75
CA HIS A 172 19.02 -4.41 -1.12
C HIS A 172 18.14 -4.84 0.07
N ASN A 173 16.91 -5.25 -0.20
CA ASN A 173 15.94 -5.59 0.85
C ASN A 173 16.47 -6.66 1.82
N ASP A 174 17.17 -7.68 1.32
CA ASP A 174 17.75 -8.73 2.17
C ASP A 174 18.78 -8.17 3.15
N ILE A 175 19.61 -7.23 2.72
CA ILE A 175 20.59 -6.56 3.59
C ILE A 175 19.87 -5.71 4.63
N PHE A 176 18.86 -4.96 4.21
CA PHE A 176 18.06 -4.13 5.12
C PHE A 176 17.40 -4.98 6.21
N ARG A 177 16.81 -6.12 5.86
CA ARG A 177 16.20 -7.05 6.82
C ARG A 177 17.20 -7.58 7.83
N VAL A 178 18.35 -8.08 7.37
CA VAL A 178 19.40 -8.61 8.25
C VAL A 178 19.94 -7.53 9.22
N THR A 179 20.06 -6.29 8.77
CA THR A 179 20.60 -5.19 9.59
C THR A 179 19.58 -4.54 10.52
N ASN A 180 18.27 -4.67 10.23
CA ASN A 180 17.19 -4.06 11.00
C ASN A 180 16.29 -5.08 11.70
N GLU A 181 16.43 -6.37 11.45
CA GLU A 181 15.86 -7.41 12.33
C GLU A 181 16.65 -7.44 13.65
N ILE A 182 16.31 -6.49 14.51
CA ILE A 182 16.68 -6.61 15.92
C ILE A 182 15.82 -7.76 16.46
N THR A 183 16.45 -8.89 16.70
CA THR A 183 15.84 -10.00 17.42
C THR A 183 15.42 -9.47 18.78
N LEU A 184 14.13 -9.22 18.95
CA LEU A 184 13.57 -9.02 20.28
C LEU A 184 13.64 -10.39 20.96
N HIS A 185 14.58 -10.55 21.88
CA HIS A 185 14.69 -11.69 22.80
C HIS A 185 13.73 -11.50 23.95
#